data_2337fadd18d19eef67406cb31dac4868
#
_entry.id   2337fadd18d19eef67406cb31dac4868
#
_cell.length_a   1.000
_cell.length_b   1.000
_cell.length_c   1.000
_cell.angle_alpha   90.00
_cell.angle_beta   90.00
_cell.angle_gamma   90.00
#
_symmetry.space_group_name_H-M   'P 1'
#
loop_
_entity.id
_entity.type
_entity.pdbx_description
1 polymer ?
#
loop_
_entity_poly.entity_id
_entity_poly.type
_entity_poly.pdbx_seq_one_letter_code
_entity_poly.pdbx_strand_id
1 'polypeptide(L)'
;MSIFLNPKIEAMTAYVPGEQPRDKAYIKLNTNENPYPPAPSVIAAMTAAEIEDLRLYSDPTAKVLKGKLAKLYGLAPENIYVGNGSDEVLYFLFRAYGQRGAAFPDISYGFYSVFAELCGIPATVVPLEADFTIDPEKYHGLDRFIVIANPNAPTGLSLTLPQIEGILKANPNAVVAIDEAYVDFGGESAYPLLAKYDNLIVVRTFSKSRSMAGARLGYALGPAALIADLEKIKFSVNPYNVNRLTLRLGEATVDAESYYQEKCAAIIRTREETAEKLRNMGFEVLPSKTNFLFVKNDKIGGRELYEKLKDRGILVRHFGNPRISDYIRVTIGTDEQMAACLEAIRGILEE
;
A
#
# COMPACT_ATOMS: atom_id res chain seq x y z
N MET A 1 12.11 28.40 5.46
CA MET A 1 10.75 28.34 4.83
C MET A 1 10.23 29.77 4.65
N SER A 2 9.18 29.96 3.85
CA SER A 2 8.58 31.29 3.64
C SER A 2 7.91 31.80 4.92
N ILE A 3 8.02 33.10 5.22
CA ILE A 3 7.31 33.75 6.34
C ILE A 3 5.78 33.72 6.20
N PHE A 4 5.29 33.34 5.03
CA PHE A 4 3.85 33.23 4.71
C PHE A 4 3.28 31.84 4.91
N LEU A 5 4.10 30.84 5.27
CA LEU A 5 3.64 29.48 5.48
C LEU A 5 2.75 29.40 6.72
N ASN A 6 1.66 28.66 6.59
CA ASN A 6 0.80 28.37 7.74
C ASN A 6 1.62 27.66 8.84
N PRO A 7 1.64 28.17 10.09
CA PRO A 7 2.44 27.58 11.17
C PRO A 7 2.19 26.09 11.42
N LYS A 8 0.97 25.59 11.20
CA LYS A 8 0.66 24.16 11.30
C LYS A 8 1.39 23.34 10.25
N ILE A 9 1.53 23.87 9.03
CA ILE A 9 2.28 23.21 7.95
C ILE A 9 3.78 23.32 8.18
N GLU A 10 4.24 24.43 8.74
CA GLU A 10 5.65 24.64 9.07
C GLU A 10 6.16 23.62 10.11
N ALA A 11 5.34 23.28 11.10
CA ALA A 11 5.66 22.30 12.14
C ALA A 11 5.67 20.84 11.65
N MET A 12 5.07 20.55 10.48
CA MET A 12 4.93 19.18 9.96
C MET A 12 6.26 18.64 9.43
N THR A 13 6.44 17.32 9.61
CA THR A 13 7.49 16.56 8.93
C THR A 13 6.90 15.90 7.67
N ALA A 14 7.38 16.35 6.51
CA ALA A 14 6.97 15.77 5.25
C ALA A 14 7.39 14.28 5.13
N TYR A 15 6.58 13.49 4.45
CA TYR A 15 6.92 12.10 4.14
C TYR A 15 8.21 12.02 3.32
N VAL A 16 9.10 11.11 3.70
CA VAL A 16 10.35 10.85 2.95
C VAL A 16 10.16 9.58 2.12
N PRO A 17 10.03 9.69 0.79
CA PRO A 17 9.90 8.54 -0.09
C PRO A 17 11.17 7.69 -0.11
N GLY A 18 11.07 6.46 -0.65
CA GLY A 18 12.25 5.65 -0.93
C GLY A 18 13.17 6.36 -1.93
N GLU A 19 14.47 6.26 -1.70
CA GLU A 19 15.45 6.88 -2.58
C GLU A 19 15.40 6.33 -4.01
N GLN A 20 15.73 7.19 -4.97
CA GLN A 20 15.80 6.86 -6.39
C GLN A 20 17.08 7.48 -6.99
N PRO A 21 18.28 7.00 -6.60
CA PRO A 21 19.54 7.53 -7.11
C PRO A 21 19.67 7.23 -8.62
N ARG A 22 20.41 8.09 -9.34
CA ARG A 22 20.61 8.02 -10.80
C ARG A 22 22.09 8.05 -11.19
N ASP A 23 22.96 7.88 -10.23
CA ASP A 23 24.42 7.90 -10.41
C ASP A 23 24.97 6.64 -11.11
N LYS A 24 24.26 5.51 -10.97
CA LYS A 24 24.55 4.23 -11.64
C LYS A 24 23.26 3.41 -11.82
N ALA A 25 23.36 2.28 -12.49
CA ALA A 25 22.27 1.31 -12.55
C ALA A 25 22.15 0.54 -11.24
N TYR A 26 20.92 0.42 -10.74
CA TYR A 26 20.61 -0.29 -9.50
C TYR A 26 19.58 -1.39 -9.75
N ILE A 27 19.73 -2.51 -9.03
CA ILE A 27 18.63 -3.45 -8.79
C ILE A 27 17.74 -2.83 -7.71
N LYS A 28 16.55 -2.37 -8.11
CA LYS A 28 15.65 -1.57 -7.25
C LYS A 28 14.69 -2.46 -6.46
N LEU A 29 15.02 -2.76 -5.20
CA LEU A 29 14.24 -3.59 -4.28
C LEU A 29 13.80 -2.81 -3.02
N ASN A 30 13.50 -1.51 -3.15
CA ASN A 30 13.25 -0.62 -2.00
C ASN A 30 11.85 -0.02 -1.91
N THR A 31 11.05 0.01 -2.98
CA THR A 31 9.77 0.74 -3.04
C THR A 31 8.56 -0.16 -3.32
N ASN A 32 8.72 -1.48 -3.20
CA ASN A 32 7.64 -2.47 -3.35
C ASN A 32 6.93 -2.37 -4.71
N GLU A 33 7.68 -2.04 -5.76
CA GLU A 33 7.17 -2.07 -7.13
C GLU A 33 7.06 -3.51 -7.63
N ASN A 34 6.18 -3.74 -8.59
CA ASN A 34 6.07 -5.04 -9.25
C ASN A 34 7.23 -5.20 -10.24
N PRO A 35 7.98 -6.31 -10.22
CA PRO A 35 9.08 -6.53 -11.17
C PRO A 35 8.60 -6.84 -12.59
N TYR A 36 7.33 -7.19 -12.77
CA TYR A 36 6.75 -7.50 -14.07
C TYR A 36 6.05 -6.26 -14.66
N PRO A 37 6.12 -6.06 -15.98
CA PRO A 37 5.43 -4.95 -16.65
C PRO A 37 3.90 -5.11 -16.58
N PRO A 38 3.14 -4.06 -16.91
CA PRO A 38 1.70 -4.20 -17.16
C PRO A 38 1.40 -5.24 -18.23
N ALA A 39 0.20 -5.82 -18.22
CA ALA A 39 -0.22 -6.79 -19.20
C ALA A 39 -0.09 -6.25 -20.64
N PRO A 40 0.23 -7.09 -21.64
CA PRO A 40 0.34 -6.63 -23.04
C PRO A 40 -0.92 -5.91 -23.55
N SER A 41 -2.10 -6.34 -23.12
CA SER A 41 -3.38 -5.68 -23.44
C SER A 41 -3.50 -4.27 -22.86
N VAL A 42 -2.90 -4.04 -21.69
CA VAL A 42 -2.85 -2.71 -21.05
C VAL A 42 -1.93 -1.78 -21.83
N ILE A 43 -0.77 -2.28 -22.25
CA ILE A 43 0.15 -1.51 -23.10
C ILE A 43 -0.52 -1.16 -24.44
N ALA A 44 -1.22 -2.11 -25.06
CA ALA A 44 -1.95 -1.91 -26.32
C ALA A 44 -3.17 -0.96 -26.20
N ALA A 45 -3.69 -0.75 -24.99
CA ALA A 45 -4.78 0.21 -24.75
C ALA A 45 -4.33 1.68 -24.90
N MET A 46 -3.01 1.94 -24.91
CA MET A 46 -2.45 3.27 -25.11
C MET A 46 -2.31 3.53 -26.62
N THR A 47 -3.34 4.07 -27.23
CA THR A 47 -3.40 4.37 -28.66
C THR A 47 -3.11 5.86 -28.96
N ALA A 48 -2.82 6.20 -30.23
CA ALA A 48 -2.69 7.60 -30.66
C ALA A 48 -3.98 8.40 -30.40
N ALA A 49 -5.14 7.80 -30.62
CA ALA A 49 -6.45 8.45 -30.38
C ALA A 49 -6.65 8.82 -28.90
N GLU A 50 -6.24 7.97 -27.96
CA GLU A 50 -6.31 8.28 -26.52
C GLU A 50 -5.39 9.47 -26.16
N ILE A 51 -4.25 9.61 -26.84
CA ILE A 51 -3.31 10.74 -26.65
C ILE A 51 -3.89 12.01 -27.26
N GLU A 52 -4.49 11.96 -28.45
CA GLU A 52 -5.14 13.08 -29.10
C GLU A 52 -6.30 13.64 -28.26
N ASP A 53 -7.00 12.77 -27.54
CA ASP A 53 -8.11 13.13 -26.65
C ASP A 53 -7.68 13.71 -25.29
N LEU A 54 -6.38 13.84 -25.01
CA LEU A 54 -5.90 14.55 -23.81
C LEU A 54 -6.33 16.02 -23.74
N ARG A 55 -6.75 16.61 -24.86
CA ARG A 55 -7.38 17.94 -24.91
C ARG A 55 -8.73 18.03 -24.19
N LEU A 56 -9.34 16.88 -23.86
CA LEU A 56 -10.63 16.77 -23.19
C LEU A 56 -10.45 16.34 -21.74
N TYR A 57 -11.27 16.84 -20.82
CA TYR A 57 -11.32 16.35 -19.46
C TYR A 57 -11.65 14.84 -19.41
N SER A 58 -11.13 14.16 -18.39
CA SER A 58 -11.51 12.77 -18.07
C SER A 58 -12.97 12.69 -17.57
N ASP A 59 -13.54 11.47 -17.57
CA ASP A 59 -14.83 11.23 -16.90
C ASP A 59 -14.70 11.43 -15.39
N PRO A 60 -15.34 12.45 -14.78
CA PRO A 60 -15.23 12.71 -13.35
C PRO A 60 -15.89 11.63 -12.50
N THR A 61 -16.74 10.80 -13.10
CA THR A 61 -17.42 9.69 -12.40
C THR A 61 -16.69 8.36 -12.47
N ALA A 62 -15.67 8.26 -13.35
CA ALA A 62 -14.95 7.01 -13.65
C ALA A 62 -15.91 5.83 -13.93
N LYS A 63 -17.03 6.10 -14.62
CA LYS A 63 -18.18 5.17 -14.75
C LYS A 63 -17.79 3.80 -15.28
N VAL A 64 -16.97 3.76 -16.32
CA VAL A 64 -16.56 2.48 -16.94
C VAL A 64 -15.70 1.67 -15.98
N LEU A 65 -14.69 2.28 -15.38
CA LEU A 65 -13.80 1.61 -14.42
C LEU A 65 -14.56 1.13 -13.18
N LYS A 66 -15.45 1.97 -12.60
CA LYS A 66 -16.32 1.58 -11.49
C LYS A 66 -17.20 0.38 -11.84
N GLY A 67 -17.79 0.36 -13.03
CA GLY A 67 -18.61 -0.76 -13.50
C GLY A 67 -17.81 -2.06 -13.61
N LYS A 68 -16.59 -2.02 -14.11
CA LYS A 68 -15.69 -3.17 -14.21
C LYS A 68 -15.25 -3.67 -12.83
N LEU A 69 -14.86 -2.78 -11.92
CA LEU A 69 -14.51 -3.14 -10.54
C LEU A 69 -15.72 -3.72 -9.79
N ALA A 70 -16.90 -3.11 -9.92
CA ALA A 70 -18.13 -3.62 -9.34
C ALA A 70 -18.43 -5.06 -9.80
N LYS A 71 -18.30 -5.33 -11.10
CA LYS A 71 -18.44 -6.69 -11.64
C LYS A 71 -17.39 -7.66 -11.08
N LEU A 72 -16.14 -7.24 -10.95
CA LEU A 72 -15.05 -8.06 -10.40
C LEU A 72 -15.33 -8.51 -8.96
N TYR A 73 -15.90 -7.62 -8.14
CA TYR A 73 -16.19 -7.87 -6.72
C TYR A 73 -17.62 -8.33 -6.44
N GLY A 74 -18.49 -8.41 -7.43
CA GLY A 74 -19.92 -8.74 -7.22
C GLY A 74 -20.66 -7.64 -6.45
N LEU A 75 -20.26 -6.38 -6.60
CA LEU A 75 -20.81 -5.19 -5.96
C LEU A 75 -21.56 -4.30 -6.96
N ALA A 76 -22.25 -3.25 -6.47
CA ALA A 76 -22.79 -2.20 -7.31
C ALA A 76 -21.75 -1.08 -7.54
N PRO A 77 -21.84 -0.30 -8.65
CA PRO A 77 -20.92 0.83 -8.91
C PRO A 77 -20.89 1.87 -7.78
N GLU A 78 -21.99 2.03 -7.05
CA GLU A 78 -22.13 2.92 -5.90
C GLU A 78 -21.29 2.50 -4.70
N ASN A 79 -20.83 1.25 -4.68
CA ASN A 79 -19.91 0.72 -3.67
C ASN A 79 -18.44 0.96 -4.00
N ILE A 80 -18.12 1.63 -5.12
CA ILE A 80 -16.77 1.84 -5.61
C ILE A 80 -16.44 3.34 -5.62
N TYR A 81 -15.33 3.71 -5.00
CA TYR A 81 -14.68 5.01 -5.17
C TYR A 81 -13.39 4.84 -5.96
N VAL A 82 -13.06 5.76 -6.88
CA VAL A 82 -11.81 5.77 -7.65
C VAL A 82 -11.02 7.04 -7.34
N GLY A 83 -9.76 6.88 -6.95
CA GLY A 83 -8.86 7.96 -6.55
C GLY A 83 -7.51 7.97 -7.26
N ASN A 84 -6.79 9.09 -7.14
CA ASN A 84 -5.44 9.27 -7.66
C ASN A 84 -4.40 8.59 -6.76
N GLY A 85 -4.35 7.26 -6.86
CA GLY A 85 -3.65 6.38 -5.92
C GLY A 85 -4.45 6.17 -4.63
N SER A 86 -4.06 5.13 -3.87
CA SER A 86 -4.64 4.88 -2.54
C SER A 86 -4.34 6.00 -1.55
N ASP A 87 -3.27 6.78 -1.77
CA ASP A 87 -2.92 7.92 -0.90
C ASP A 87 -4.03 8.98 -0.89
N GLU A 88 -4.64 9.31 -2.05
CA GLU A 88 -5.78 10.22 -2.10
C GLU A 88 -7.00 9.63 -1.41
N VAL A 89 -7.27 8.33 -1.62
CA VAL A 89 -8.37 7.62 -0.93
C VAL A 89 -8.20 7.72 0.59
N LEU A 90 -7.02 7.39 1.10
CA LEU A 90 -6.69 7.46 2.52
C LEU A 90 -6.80 8.90 3.05
N TYR A 91 -6.23 9.87 2.35
CA TYR A 91 -6.36 11.28 2.73
C TYR A 91 -7.82 11.72 2.87
N PHE A 92 -8.68 11.32 1.92
CA PHE A 92 -10.11 11.65 2.00
C PHE A 92 -10.83 10.93 3.13
N LEU A 93 -10.42 9.70 3.48
CA LEU A 93 -10.94 8.99 4.66
C LEU A 93 -10.59 9.71 5.96
N PHE A 94 -9.34 10.18 6.12
CA PHE A 94 -8.96 11.00 7.26
C PHE A 94 -9.79 12.29 7.32
N ARG A 95 -10.00 12.95 6.19
CA ARG A 95 -10.84 14.16 6.09
C ARG A 95 -12.30 13.91 6.44
N ALA A 96 -12.86 12.79 5.98
CA ALA A 96 -14.27 12.46 6.17
C ALA A 96 -14.58 12.03 7.62
N TYR A 97 -13.73 11.19 8.20
CA TYR A 97 -14.07 10.46 9.42
C TYR A 97 -13.17 10.75 10.63
N GLY A 98 -12.09 11.53 10.43
CA GLY A 98 -11.12 11.83 11.48
C GLY A 98 -11.56 12.86 12.53
N GLN A 99 -12.80 13.39 12.51
CA GLN A 99 -13.23 14.46 13.42
C GLN A 99 -13.03 14.14 14.91
N ARG A 100 -13.24 12.88 15.29
CA ARG A 100 -13.05 12.39 16.68
C ARG A 100 -11.64 11.84 16.92
N GLY A 101 -10.74 11.94 15.96
CA GLY A 101 -9.41 11.38 15.96
C GLY A 101 -9.28 10.17 15.03
N ALA A 102 -8.05 9.71 14.86
CA ALA A 102 -7.73 8.51 14.10
C ALA A 102 -6.84 7.56 14.90
N ALA A 103 -7.00 6.23 14.71
CA ALA A 103 -6.19 5.21 15.35
C ALA A 103 -5.52 4.33 14.27
N PHE A 104 -4.22 4.06 14.44
CA PHE A 104 -3.42 3.24 13.54
C PHE A 104 -2.18 2.68 14.25
N PRO A 105 -1.54 1.60 13.72
CA PRO A 105 -0.35 1.02 14.34
C PRO A 105 0.87 1.97 14.30
N ASP A 106 1.75 1.87 15.32
CA ASP A 106 2.98 2.65 15.43
C ASP A 106 4.03 2.31 14.34
N ILE A 107 4.07 1.04 13.92
CA ILE A 107 4.92 0.55 12.82
C ILE A 107 4.01 0.08 11.69
N SER A 108 3.69 1.00 10.78
CA SER A 108 2.80 0.77 9.65
C SER A 108 3.12 1.73 8.50
N TYR A 109 2.18 1.97 7.59
CA TYR A 109 2.35 2.90 6.49
C TYR A 109 2.52 4.34 7.00
N GLY A 110 3.69 4.92 6.72
CA GLY A 110 4.08 6.20 7.30
C GLY A 110 3.18 7.40 6.95
N PHE A 111 2.34 7.30 5.92
CA PHE A 111 1.40 8.37 5.57
C PHE A 111 0.23 8.51 6.55
N TYR A 112 -0.09 7.51 7.37
CA TYR A 112 -1.20 7.66 8.33
C TYR A 112 -0.93 8.80 9.32
N SER A 113 0.27 8.88 9.87
CA SER A 113 0.66 9.98 10.75
C SER A 113 0.71 11.32 10.02
N VAL A 114 1.22 11.34 8.79
CA VAL A 114 1.26 12.55 7.95
C VAL A 114 -0.15 13.07 7.65
N PHE A 115 -1.10 12.19 7.32
CA PHE A 115 -2.48 12.59 7.06
C PHE A 115 -3.18 13.08 8.33
N ALA A 116 -2.96 12.42 9.48
CA ALA A 116 -3.50 12.88 10.75
C ALA A 116 -3.00 14.31 11.07
N GLU A 117 -1.70 14.54 10.94
CA GLU A 117 -1.08 15.84 11.18
C GLU A 117 -1.57 16.90 10.19
N LEU A 118 -1.57 16.60 8.88
CA LEU A 118 -2.03 17.51 7.82
C LEU A 118 -3.49 17.92 8.01
N CYS A 119 -4.34 17.00 8.45
CA CYS A 119 -5.74 17.26 8.72
C CYS A 119 -6.01 17.87 10.11
N GLY A 120 -5.00 17.98 10.97
CA GLY A 120 -5.15 18.44 12.36
C GLY A 120 -5.98 17.47 13.21
N ILE A 121 -5.86 16.16 12.95
CA ILE A 121 -6.62 15.09 13.58
C ILE A 121 -5.81 14.50 14.73
N PRO A 122 -6.35 14.40 15.96
CA PRO A 122 -5.68 13.72 17.06
C PRO A 122 -5.41 12.24 16.70
N ALA A 123 -4.14 11.83 16.77
CA ALA A 123 -3.74 10.46 16.49
C ALA A 123 -3.65 9.62 17.77
N THR A 124 -4.25 8.44 17.75
CA THR A 124 -4.02 7.35 18.69
C THR A 124 -3.11 6.33 18.00
N VAL A 125 -1.84 6.39 18.34
CA VAL A 125 -0.84 5.47 17.79
C VAL A 125 -0.81 4.22 18.67
N VAL A 126 -1.22 3.07 18.11
CA VAL A 126 -1.36 1.80 18.82
C VAL A 126 -0.08 0.98 18.63
N PRO A 127 0.66 0.66 19.71
CA PRO A 127 1.90 -0.11 19.55
C PRO A 127 1.60 -1.55 19.12
N LEU A 128 2.37 -2.03 18.13
CA LEU A 128 2.44 -3.45 17.78
C LEU A 128 3.01 -4.25 18.95
N GLU A 129 2.67 -5.54 19.03
CA GLU A 129 3.27 -6.47 19.97
C GLU A 129 4.79 -6.62 19.74
N ALA A 130 5.46 -7.33 20.64
CA ALA A 130 6.91 -7.54 20.55
C ALA A 130 7.32 -8.31 19.28
N ASP A 131 6.46 -9.18 18.78
CA ASP A 131 6.61 -9.95 17.53
C ASP A 131 6.06 -9.23 16.30
N PHE A 132 5.74 -7.94 16.42
CA PHE A 132 5.14 -7.09 15.40
C PHE A 132 3.72 -7.46 14.96
N THR A 133 3.02 -8.34 15.67
CA THR A 133 1.61 -8.60 15.43
C THR A 133 0.74 -7.42 15.90
N ILE A 134 -0.42 -7.27 15.26
CA ILE A 134 -1.47 -6.34 15.70
C ILE A 134 -2.36 -7.07 16.68
N ASP A 135 -2.49 -6.54 17.90
CA ASP A 135 -3.51 -6.98 18.84
C ASP A 135 -4.85 -6.31 18.51
N PRO A 136 -5.86 -7.04 18.00
CA PRO A 136 -7.13 -6.47 17.61
C PRO A 136 -7.92 -5.89 18.80
N GLU A 137 -7.72 -6.37 20.02
CA GLU A 137 -8.43 -5.91 21.21
C GLU A 137 -8.06 -4.46 21.57
N LYS A 138 -6.85 -4.03 21.24
CA LYS A 138 -6.42 -2.63 21.43
C LYS A 138 -7.17 -1.63 20.55
N TYR A 139 -7.95 -2.12 19.59
CA TYR A 139 -8.79 -1.29 18.71
C TYR A 139 -10.27 -1.32 19.12
N HIS A 140 -10.65 -2.03 20.20
CA HIS A 140 -12.04 -2.13 20.62
C HIS A 140 -12.49 -0.84 21.31
N GLY A 141 -13.67 -0.34 20.93
CA GLY A 141 -14.35 0.79 21.58
C GLY A 141 -13.63 2.14 21.48
N LEU A 142 -12.80 2.34 20.47
CA LEU A 142 -12.01 3.59 20.32
C LEU A 142 -12.86 4.80 19.89
N ASP A 143 -14.07 4.59 19.36
CA ASP A 143 -15.01 5.64 18.89
C ASP A 143 -14.34 6.73 18.02
N ARG A 144 -13.40 6.33 17.16
CA ARG A 144 -12.68 7.18 16.22
C ARG A 144 -12.38 6.44 14.94
N PHE A 145 -12.01 7.15 13.89
CA PHE A 145 -11.59 6.54 12.64
C PHE A 145 -10.42 5.57 12.88
N ILE A 146 -10.54 4.32 12.42
CA ILE A 146 -9.50 3.30 12.52
C ILE A 146 -8.98 3.00 11.13
N VAL A 147 -7.64 2.99 10.94
CA VAL A 147 -7.02 2.55 9.69
C VAL A 147 -5.91 1.54 9.97
N ILE A 148 -6.00 0.38 9.32
CA ILE A 148 -5.07 -0.74 9.48
C ILE A 148 -4.65 -1.23 8.10
N ALA A 149 -3.33 -1.23 7.83
CA ALA A 149 -2.78 -1.90 6.67
C ALA A 149 -2.83 -3.43 6.87
N ASN A 150 -3.47 -4.15 5.98
CA ASN A 150 -3.62 -5.60 6.05
C ASN A 150 -3.51 -6.27 4.68
N PRO A 151 -2.36 -6.88 4.37
CA PRO A 151 -1.14 -7.07 5.20
C PRO A 151 -0.41 -5.77 5.54
N ASN A 152 0.21 -5.73 6.74
CA ASN A 152 0.92 -4.55 7.23
C ASN A 152 2.27 -4.34 6.52
N ALA A 153 2.63 -3.11 6.28
CA ALA A 153 3.96 -2.70 5.82
C ALA A 153 4.63 -1.81 6.89
N PRO A 154 5.85 -2.10 7.36
CA PRO A 154 6.86 -2.94 6.69
C PRO A 154 6.92 -4.42 7.15
N THR A 155 6.10 -4.86 8.09
CA THR A 155 6.26 -6.16 8.76
C THR A 155 5.88 -7.37 7.89
N GLY A 156 4.93 -7.21 6.96
CA GLY A 156 4.40 -8.29 6.12
C GLY A 156 3.31 -9.14 6.78
N LEU A 157 3.06 -8.93 8.07
CA LEU A 157 2.06 -9.68 8.86
C LEU A 157 0.64 -9.23 8.55
N SER A 158 -0.34 -10.09 8.82
CA SER A 158 -1.74 -9.80 8.57
C SER A 158 -2.66 -10.28 9.69
N LEU A 159 -3.73 -9.52 9.91
CA LEU A 159 -4.91 -9.98 10.65
C LEU A 159 -5.71 -10.98 9.82
N THR A 160 -6.40 -11.88 10.50
CA THR A 160 -7.41 -12.76 9.93
C THR A 160 -8.77 -12.06 9.82
N LEU A 161 -9.67 -12.58 8.97
CA LEU A 161 -11.04 -12.01 8.88
C LEU A 161 -11.79 -12.00 10.21
N PRO A 162 -11.76 -13.05 11.07
CA PRO A 162 -12.37 -12.99 12.39
C PRO A 162 -11.83 -11.87 13.28
N GLN A 163 -10.52 -11.57 13.21
CA GLN A 163 -9.93 -10.46 13.97
C GLN A 163 -10.41 -9.09 13.46
N ILE A 164 -10.48 -8.92 12.14
CA ILE A 164 -11.05 -7.70 11.53
C ILE A 164 -12.53 -7.57 11.89
N GLU A 165 -13.29 -8.65 11.82
CA GLU A 165 -14.71 -8.68 12.20
C GLU A 165 -14.90 -8.31 13.67
N GLY A 166 -14.00 -8.73 14.57
CA GLY A 166 -13.98 -8.32 15.98
C GLY A 166 -13.85 -6.81 16.15
N ILE A 167 -12.91 -6.18 15.43
CA ILE A 167 -12.71 -4.72 15.43
C ILE A 167 -13.96 -4.00 14.93
N LEU A 168 -14.58 -4.46 13.84
CA LEU A 168 -15.80 -3.86 13.28
C LEU A 168 -16.96 -3.91 14.27
N LYS A 169 -17.20 -5.05 14.90
CA LYS A 169 -18.26 -5.26 15.92
C LYS A 169 -18.06 -4.36 17.15
N ALA A 170 -16.81 -4.21 17.58
CA ALA A 170 -16.47 -3.41 18.76
C ALA A 170 -16.55 -1.90 18.51
N ASN A 171 -16.66 -1.44 17.25
CA ASN A 171 -16.69 -0.03 16.87
C ASN A 171 -17.87 0.31 15.94
N PRO A 172 -19.12 0.04 16.32
CA PRO A 172 -20.28 0.20 15.43
C PRO A 172 -20.54 1.64 14.98
N ASN A 173 -20.01 2.63 15.70
CA ASN A 173 -20.19 4.06 15.44
C ASN A 173 -18.92 4.72 14.84
N ALA A 174 -17.93 3.93 14.45
CA ALA A 174 -16.68 4.42 13.86
C ALA A 174 -16.37 3.69 12.56
N VAL A 175 -15.88 4.42 11.57
CA VAL A 175 -15.44 3.82 10.30
C VAL A 175 -14.10 3.12 10.51
N VAL A 176 -14.01 1.89 10.01
CA VAL A 176 -12.78 1.09 9.98
C VAL A 176 -12.34 0.93 8.54
N ALA A 177 -11.17 1.45 8.21
CA ALA A 177 -10.53 1.29 6.91
C ALA A 177 -9.48 0.19 6.97
N ILE A 178 -9.62 -0.82 6.12
CA ILE A 178 -8.60 -1.85 5.91
C ILE A 178 -7.87 -1.52 4.62
N ASP A 179 -6.59 -1.14 4.76
CA ASP A 179 -5.72 -0.81 3.63
C ASP A 179 -5.08 -2.09 3.10
N GLU A 180 -5.58 -2.56 1.99
CA GLU A 180 -5.22 -3.82 1.33
C GLU A 180 -4.24 -3.62 0.17
N ALA A 181 -3.31 -2.69 0.30
CA ALA A 181 -2.33 -2.43 -0.77
C ALA A 181 -1.54 -3.68 -1.20
N TYR A 182 -1.43 -4.69 -0.35
CA TYR A 182 -0.62 -5.90 -0.59
C TYR A 182 -1.42 -7.20 -0.56
N VAL A 183 -2.73 -7.18 -0.39
CA VAL A 183 -3.54 -8.39 -0.15
C VAL A 183 -3.44 -9.45 -1.26
N ASP A 184 -3.23 -9.03 -2.51
CA ASP A 184 -3.10 -9.93 -3.67
C ASP A 184 -1.86 -10.86 -3.62
N PHE A 185 -0.94 -10.63 -2.67
CA PHE A 185 0.26 -11.46 -2.49
C PHE A 185 0.09 -12.56 -1.42
N GLY A 186 -1.12 -13.03 -1.20
CA GLY A 186 -1.46 -14.14 -0.32
C GLY A 186 -2.15 -13.73 0.98
N GLY A 187 -2.61 -12.48 1.08
CA GLY A 187 -3.51 -12.02 2.13
C GLY A 187 -4.96 -12.49 1.88
N GLU A 188 -5.80 -12.33 2.88
CA GLU A 188 -7.25 -12.55 2.80
C GLU A 188 -7.96 -11.20 2.85
N SER A 189 -8.77 -10.91 1.84
CA SER A 189 -9.44 -9.61 1.73
C SER A 189 -10.67 -9.50 2.63
N ALA A 190 -10.82 -8.34 3.27
CA ALA A 190 -11.98 -8.02 4.10
C ALA A 190 -13.24 -7.63 3.30
N TYR A 191 -13.17 -7.47 1.96
CA TYR A 191 -14.31 -7.01 1.17
C TYR A 191 -15.59 -7.87 1.34
N PRO A 192 -15.55 -9.20 1.59
CA PRO A 192 -16.76 -9.97 1.82
C PRO A 192 -17.53 -9.54 3.07
N LEU A 193 -16.86 -8.91 4.04
CA LEU A 193 -17.49 -8.38 5.24
C LEU A 193 -18.37 -7.15 4.96
N LEU A 194 -18.25 -6.51 3.80
CA LEU A 194 -19.13 -5.41 3.35
C LEU A 194 -20.61 -5.83 3.30
N ALA A 195 -20.90 -7.12 3.12
CA ALA A 195 -22.26 -7.64 3.16
C ALA A 195 -22.90 -7.59 4.57
N LYS A 196 -22.09 -7.34 5.62
CA LYS A 196 -22.53 -7.42 7.02
C LYS A 196 -22.29 -6.11 7.81
N TYR A 197 -21.35 -5.26 7.36
CA TYR A 197 -20.87 -4.11 8.14
C TYR A 197 -20.91 -2.82 7.33
N ASP A 198 -21.74 -1.88 7.80
CA ASP A 198 -21.90 -0.56 7.19
C ASP A 198 -20.77 0.42 7.56
N ASN A 199 -19.87 0.02 8.46
CA ASN A 199 -18.75 0.82 8.94
C ASN A 199 -17.37 0.37 8.38
N LEU A 200 -17.35 -0.55 7.41
CA LEU A 200 -16.12 -1.02 6.74
C LEU A 200 -15.85 -0.26 5.45
N ILE A 201 -14.62 0.15 5.25
CA ILE A 201 -14.07 0.54 3.94
C ILE A 201 -12.80 -0.28 3.67
N VAL A 202 -12.71 -0.86 2.47
CA VAL A 202 -11.50 -1.56 1.99
C VAL A 202 -10.81 -0.69 0.95
N VAL A 203 -9.55 -0.32 1.20
CA VAL A 203 -8.73 0.50 0.30
C VAL A 203 -7.81 -0.40 -0.52
N ARG A 204 -7.75 -0.18 -1.83
CA ARG A 204 -6.96 -0.97 -2.79
C ARG A 204 -6.13 -0.06 -3.70
N THR A 205 -5.08 -0.61 -4.29
CA THR A 205 -4.21 0.12 -5.21
C THR A 205 -3.86 -0.68 -6.45
N PHE A 206 -3.69 -0.01 -7.58
CA PHE A 206 -3.09 -0.57 -8.78
C PHE A 206 -1.55 -0.53 -8.76
N SER A 207 -0.95 0.12 -7.76
CA SER A 207 0.50 0.37 -7.71
C SER A 207 1.33 -0.89 -7.48
N LYS A 208 0.77 -1.96 -6.88
CA LYS A 208 1.52 -3.14 -6.44
C LYS A 208 1.23 -4.34 -7.34
N SER A 209 0.15 -5.05 -7.10
CA SER A 209 -0.20 -6.26 -7.86
C SER A 209 -0.48 -5.98 -9.35
N ARG A 210 -0.92 -4.77 -9.69
CA ARG A 210 -1.34 -4.39 -11.05
C ARG A 210 -0.26 -3.66 -11.86
N SER A 211 0.97 -3.57 -11.38
CA SER A 211 2.13 -2.97 -12.10
C SER A 211 1.93 -1.53 -12.57
N MET A 212 1.10 -0.74 -11.87
CA MET A 212 0.71 0.62 -12.29
C MET A 212 1.14 1.70 -11.27
N ALA A 213 2.26 1.52 -10.57
CA ALA A 213 2.72 2.49 -9.57
C ALA A 213 2.87 3.92 -10.17
N GLY A 214 3.39 4.03 -11.39
CA GLY A 214 3.57 5.30 -12.10
C GLY A 214 2.27 5.93 -12.62
N ALA A 215 1.19 5.16 -12.78
CA ALA A 215 -0.11 5.64 -13.25
C ALA A 215 -0.95 6.29 -12.13
N ARG A 216 -0.60 6.08 -10.87
CA ARG A 216 -1.30 6.69 -9.72
C ARG A 216 -2.80 6.38 -9.69
N LEU A 217 -3.18 5.11 -9.61
CA LEU A 217 -4.57 4.67 -9.53
C LEU A 217 -4.82 3.84 -8.26
N GLY A 218 -5.87 4.20 -7.53
CA GLY A 218 -6.35 3.47 -6.35
C GLY A 218 -7.86 3.50 -6.28
N TYR A 219 -8.45 2.70 -5.40
CA TYR A 219 -9.89 2.66 -5.22
C TYR A 219 -10.25 2.22 -3.80
N ALA A 220 -11.49 2.50 -3.42
CA ALA A 220 -12.09 1.93 -2.22
C ALA A 220 -13.34 1.15 -2.56
N LEU A 221 -13.60 0.12 -1.75
CA LEU A 221 -14.84 -0.65 -1.70
C LEU A 221 -15.52 -0.35 -0.37
N GLY A 222 -16.81 -0.05 -0.39
CA GLY A 222 -17.53 0.29 0.84
C GLY A 222 -19.05 0.40 0.66
N PRO A 223 -19.80 0.56 1.73
CA PRO A 223 -21.21 0.91 1.68
C PRO A 223 -21.44 2.18 0.86
N ALA A 224 -22.53 2.22 0.07
CA ALA A 224 -22.82 3.34 -0.83
C ALA A 224 -22.84 4.71 -0.13
N ALA A 225 -23.27 4.77 1.14
CA ALA A 225 -23.26 6.00 1.93
C ALA A 225 -21.84 6.52 2.18
N LEU A 226 -20.90 5.65 2.59
CA LEU A 226 -19.51 6.02 2.82
C LEU A 226 -18.79 6.40 1.52
N ILE A 227 -19.12 5.73 0.41
CA ILE A 227 -18.58 6.08 -0.92
C ILE A 227 -19.10 7.45 -1.38
N ALA A 228 -20.38 7.78 -1.12
CA ALA A 228 -20.94 9.09 -1.43
C ALA A 228 -20.25 10.23 -0.65
N ASP A 229 -19.82 10.00 0.59
CA ASP A 229 -19.02 10.96 1.36
C ASP A 229 -17.67 11.25 0.69
N LEU A 230 -16.96 10.21 0.22
CA LEU A 230 -15.70 10.38 -0.51
C LEU A 230 -15.91 11.11 -1.85
N GLU A 231 -16.97 10.78 -2.60
CA GLU A 231 -17.33 11.48 -3.84
C GLU A 231 -17.61 12.96 -3.57
N LYS A 232 -18.30 13.29 -2.49
CA LYS A 232 -18.56 14.68 -2.09
C LYS A 232 -17.27 15.45 -1.85
N ILE A 233 -16.28 14.85 -1.18
CA ILE A 233 -14.97 15.48 -0.95
C ILE A 233 -14.25 15.64 -2.29
N LYS A 234 -14.21 14.59 -3.12
CA LYS A 234 -13.57 14.65 -4.45
C LYS A 234 -14.11 15.80 -5.30
N PHE A 235 -15.44 15.89 -5.42
CA PHE A 235 -16.07 16.96 -6.21
C PHE A 235 -15.85 18.36 -5.63
N SER A 236 -15.48 18.45 -4.35
CA SER A 236 -15.15 19.73 -3.69
C SER A 236 -13.67 20.10 -3.81
N VAL A 237 -12.76 19.13 -4.03
CA VAL A 237 -11.32 19.34 -4.11
C VAL A 237 -10.84 19.32 -5.57
N ASN A 238 -11.10 18.23 -6.27
CA ASN A 238 -10.71 18.03 -7.68
C ASN A 238 -11.64 16.99 -8.33
N PRO A 239 -12.68 17.39 -9.07
CA PRO A 239 -13.61 16.46 -9.70
C PRO A 239 -12.95 15.57 -10.77
N TYR A 240 -11.87 16.02 -11.39
CA TYR A 240 -11.10 15.30 -12.41
C TYR A 240 -9.80 14.72 -11.84
N ASN A 241 -9.87 14.13 -10.65
CA ASN A 241 -8.72 13.69 -9.88
C ASN A 241 -7.87 12.61 -10.58
N VAL A 242 -8.47 11.78 -11.44
CA VAL A 242 -7.77 10.77 -12.23
C VAL A 242 -7.78 11.18 -13.70
N ASN A 243 -6.61 11.22 -14.31
CA ASN A 243 -6.47 11.61 -15.72
C ASN A 243 -7.03 10.53 -16.67
N ARG A 244 -7.34 10.94 -17.92
CA ARG A 244 -7.95 10.09 -18.94
C ARG A 244 -7.16 8.81 -19.24
N LEU A 245 -5.85 8.93 -19.42
CA LEU A 245 -5.00 7.79 -19.76
C LEU A 245 -4.95 6.77 -18.59
N THR A 246 -4.86 7.25 -17.36
CA THR A 246 -4.90 6.39 -16.17
C THR A 246 -6.22 5.63 -16.07
N LEU A 247 -7.38 6.27 -16.33
CA LEU A 247 -8.68 5.58 -16.34
C LEU A 247 -8.68 4.48 -17.40
N ARG A 248 -8.24 4.80 -18.63
CA ARG A 248 -8.19 3.83 -19.73
C ARG A 248 -7.29 2.64 -19.43
N LEU A 249 -6.10 2.89 -18.88
CA LEU A 249 -5.19 1.81 -18.44
C LEU A 249 -5.79 0.99 -17.31
N GLY A 250 -6.46 1.63 -16.34
CA GLY A 250 -7.15 0.96 -15.25
C GLY A 250 -8.25 0.01 -15.75
N GLU A 251 -9.06 0.44 -16.71
CA GLU A 251 -10.09 -0.37 -17.36
C GLU A 251 -9.51 -1.62 -18.03
N ALA A 252 -8.44 -1.46 -18.80
CA ALA A 252 -7.74 -2.57 -19.45
C ALA A 252 -7.05 -3.50 -18.44
N THR A 253 -6.59 -2.95 -17.33
CA THR A 253 -5.96 -3.71 -16.23
C THR A 253 -6.98 -4.63 -15.55
N VAL A 254 -8.19 -4.16 -15.28
CA VAL A 254 -9.26 -5.01 -14.71
C VAL A 254 -9.62 -6.16 -15.66
N ASP A 255 -9.64 -5.91 -16.96
CA ASP A 255 -9.91 -6.97 -17.97
C ASP A 255 -8.78 -8.02 -18.03
N ALA A 256 -7.56 -7.69 -17.60
CA ALA A 256 -6.40 -8.57 -17.62
C ALA A 256 -6.16 -9.31 -16.28
N GLU A 257 -7.19 -9.55 -15.47
CA GLU A 257 -7.13 -10.13 -14.13
C GLU A 257 -6.25 -11.39 -14.05
N SER A 258 -6.41 -12.32 -14.97
CA SER A 258 -5.68 -13.61 -14.98
C SER A 258 -4.16 -13.42 -15.11
N TYR A 259 -3.71 -12.43 -15.90
CA TYR A 259 -2.28 -12.10 -16.01
C TYR A 259 -1.71 -11.68 -14.65
N TYR A 260 -2.40 -10.79 -13.93
CA TYR A 260 -1.94 -10.30 -12.65
C TYR A 260 -1.97 -11.36 -11.55
N GLN A 261 -2.95 -12.25 -11.57
CA GLN A 261 -2.98 -13.41 -10.68
C GLN A 261 -1.78 -14.34 -10.91
N GLU A 262 -1.41 -14.61 -12.17
CA GLU A 262 -0.20 -15.37 -12.51
C GLU A 262 1.07 -14.68 -11.99
N LYS A 263 1.20 -13.35 -12.18
CA LYS A 263 2.39 -12.60 -11.72
C LYS A 263 2.46 -12.52 -10.20
N CYS A 264 1.33 -12.35 -9.52
CA CYS A 264 1.29 -12.43 -8.05
C CYS A 264 1.71 -13.81 -7.55
N ALA A 265 1.25 -14.89 -8.17
CA ALA A 265 1.67 -16.25 -7.83
C ALA A 265 3.18 -16.46 -8.03
N ALA A 266 3.77 -15.91 -9.11
CA ALA A 266 5.21 -15.94 -9.33
C ALA A 266 5.97 -15.18 -8.23
N ILE A 267 5.51 -13.96 -7.86
CA ILE A 267 6.13 -13.18 -6.79
C ILE A 267 6.05 -13.92 -5.44
N ILE A 268 4.92 -14.56 -5.14
CA ILE A 268 4.75 -15.36 -3.91
C ILE A 268 5.76 -16.50 -3.88
N ARG A 269 5.92 -17.26 -4.97
CA ARG A 269 6.91 -18.35 -5.07
C ARG A 269 8.33 -17.82 -4.84
N THR A 270 8.75 -16.80 -5.57
CA THR A 270 10.08 -16.19 -5.44
C THR A 270 10.32 -15.64 -4.04
N ARG A 271 9.27 -15.10 -3.37
CA ARG A 271 9.32 -14.64 -1.98
C ARG A 271 9.64 -15.79 -1.02
N GLU A 272 8.90 -16.89 -1.10
CA GLU A 272 9.09 -18.03 -0.20
C GLU A 272 10.47 -18.68 -0.39
N GLU A 273 10.91 -18.85 -1.63
CA GLU A 273 12.26 -19.37 -1.93
C GLU A 273 13.37 -18.43 -1.40
N THR A 274 13.18 -17.12 -1.54
CA THR A 274 14.13 -16.12 -1.02
C THR A 274 14.14 -16.13 0.51
N ALA A 275 12.98 -16.24 1.14
CA ALA A 275 12.87 -16.31 2.59
C ALA A 275 13.60 -17.54 3.16
N GLU A 276 13.48 -18.70 2.52
CA GLU A 276 14.19 -19.92 2.91
C GLU A 276 15.71 -19.74 2.79
N LYS A 277 16.18 -19.20 1.67
CA LYS A 277 17.62 -18.95 1.45
C LYS A 277 18.18 -17.96 2.46
N LEU A 278 17.45 -16.89 2.81
CA LEU A 278 17.87 -15.95 3.85
C LEU A 278 17.92 -16.60 5.24
N ARG A 279 16.95 -17.44 5.60
CA ARG A 279 17.00 -18.20 6.88
C ARG A 279 18.22 -19.10 6.93
N ASN A 280 18.57 -19.76 5.83
CA ASN A 280 19.77 -20.61 5.73
C ASN A 280 21.09 -19.80 5.85
N MET A 281 21.05 -18.47 5.59
CA MET A 281 22.15 -17.53 5.84
C MET A 281 22.14 -16.93 7.25
N GLY A 282 21.21 -17.39 8.15
CA GLY A 282 21.12 -16.95 9.54
C GLY A 282 20.28 -15.67 9.74
N PHE A 283 19.44 -15.30 8.78
CA PHE A 283 18.49 -14.20 8.99
C PHE A 283 17.25 -14.65 9.76
N GLU A 284 16.77 -13.80 10.65
CA GLU A 284 15.39 -13.79 11.06
C GLU A 284 14.56 -13.21 9.92
N VAL A 285 13.55 -13.94 9.46
CA VAL A 285 12.67 -13.56 8.35
C VAL A 285 11.23 -13.65 8.84
N LEU A 286 10.55 -12.52 8.99
CA LEU A 286 9.15 -12.51 9.37
C LEU A 286 8.27 -13.17 8.29
N PRO A 287 7.20 -13.88 8.68
CA PRO A 287 6.21 -14.35 7.71
C PRO A 287 5.66 -13.17 6.90
N SER A 288 5.48 -13.36 5.59
CA SER A 288 5.01 -12.26 4.73
C SER A 288 3.82 -12.67 3.87
N LYS A 289 2.83 -11.78 3.79
CA LYS A 289 1.71 -11.83 2.86
C LYS A 289 1.74 -10.64 1.89
N THR A 290 2.96 -10.13 1.59
CA THR A 290 3.21 -8.96 0.75
C THR A 290 4.16 -9.30 -0.41
N ASN A 291 4.54 -8.31 -1.22
CA ASN A 291 5.60 -8.46 -2.23
C ASN A 291 6.98 -8.05 -1.69
N PHE A 292 7.23 -8.23 -0.41
CA PHE A 292 8.52 -7.96 0.21
C PHE A 292 8.77 -8.88 1.41
N LEU A 293 10.00 -8.94 1.88
CA LEU A 293 10.42 -9.57 3.11
C LEU A 293 10.93 -8.51 4.09
N PHE A 294 10.71 -8.73 5.37
CA PHE A 294 11.23 -7.93 6.47
C PHE A 294 12.17 -8.79 7.30
N VAL A 295 13.47 -8.44 7.30
CA VAL A 295 14.53 -9.35 7.71
C VAL A 295 15.60 -8.64 8.53
N LYS A 296 16.20 -9.34 9.49
CA LYS A 296 17.41 -8.91 10.22
C LYS A 296 18.41 -10.05 10.34
N ASN A 297 19.66 -9.71 10.62
CA ASN A 297 20.71 -10.68 10.90
C ASN A 297 21.54 -10.19 12.09
N ASP A 298 21.82 -11.07 13.06
CA ASP A 298 22.52 -10.69 14.30
C ASP A 298 24.03 -10.43 14.09
N LYS A 299 24.60 -10.82 12.94
CA LYS A 299 26.00 -10.58 12.58
C LYS A 299 26.25 -9.20 11.96
N ILE A 300 25.22 -8.57 11.42
CA ILE A 300 25.31 -7.29 10.74
C ILE A 300 24.05 -6.46 10.98
N GLY A 301 24.21 -5.23 11.46
CA GLY A 301 23.08 -4.31 11.68
C GLY A 301 22.37 -3.92 10.39
N GLY A 302 21.05 -3.64 10.47
CA GLY A 302 20.23 -3.32 9.31
C GLY A 302 20.75 -2.14 8.51
N ARG A 303 21.29 -1.10 9.17
CA ARG A 303 21.87 0.07 8.50
C ARG A 303 23.13 -0.28 7.72
N GLU A 304 24.05 -1.02 8.33
CA GLU A 304 25.29 -1.44 7.67
C GLU A 304 25.00 -2.32 6.45
N LEU A 305 24.11 -3.30 6.61
CA LEU A 305 23.68 -4.16 5.51
C LEU A 305 23.06 -3.35 4.35
N TYR A 306 22.21 -2.39 4.67
CA TYR A 306 21.63 -1.48 3.67
C TYR A 306 22.71 -0.70 2.91
N GLU A 307 23.69 -0.12 3.60
CA GLU A 307 24.76 0.69 3.01
C GLU A 307 25.66 -0.18 2.10
N LYS A 308 26.11 -1.35 2.58
CA LYS A 308 26.91 -2.30 1.81
C LYS A 308 26.19 -2.84 0.57
N LEU A 309 24.88 -3.11 0.65
CA LEU A 309 24.06 -3.51 -0.51
C LEU A 309 23.96 -2.38 -1.53
N LYS A 310 23.77 -1.14 -1.09
CA LYS A 310 23.72 0.03 -1.97
C LYS A 310 25.03 0.24 -2.71
N ASP A 311 26.16 0.07 -2.06
CA ASP A 311 27.49 0.16 -2.68
C ASP A 311 27.67 -0.91 -3.78
N ARG A 312 27.06 -2.10 -3.61
CA ARG A 312 27.01 -3.17 -4.61
C ARG A 312 25.90 -3.00 -5.66
N GLY A 313 25.21 -1.84 -5.67
CA GLY A 313 24.19 -1.53 -6.67
C GLY A 313 22.82 -2.15 -6.39
N ILE A 314 22.51 -2.52 -5.16
CA ILE A 314 21.22 -3.08 -4.75
C ILE A 314 20.55 -2.15 -3.75
N LEU A 315 19.36 -1.64 -4.10
CA LEU A 315 18.59 -0.76 -3.24
C LEU A 315 17.56 -1.57 -2.46
N VAL A 316 17.68 -1.57 -1.13
CA VAL A 316 16.68 -2.09 -0.19
C VAL A 316 16.17 -0.94 0.68
N ARG A 317 15.23 -1.17 1.58
CA ARG A 317 14.72 -0.13 2.48
C ARG A 317 15.18 -0.39 3.91
N HIS A 318 15.81 0.61 4.51
CA HIS A 318 16.11 0.69 5.94
C HIS A 318 15.20 1.73 6.62
N PHE A 319 14.96 1.57 7.92
CA PHE A 319 14.09 2.43 8.73
C PHE A 319 14.83 2.94 9.95
N GLY A 320 14.69 4.25 10.24
CA GLY A 320 15.34 4.88 11.38
C GLY A 320 14.60 4.73 12.73
N ASN A 321 13.42 4.07 12.75
CA ASN A 321 12.70 3.81 14.00
C ASN A 321 13.48 2.79 14.85
N PRO A 322 13.81 3.09 16.13
CA PRO A 322 14.65 2.22 16.97
C PRO A 322 14.17 0.77 17.10
N ARG A 323 12.84 0.53 17.09
CA ARG A 323 12.27 -0.84 17.19
C ARG A 323 12.54 -1.69 15.95
N ILE A 324 12.86 -1.08 14.82
CA ILE A 324 13.04 -1.77 13.52
C ILE A 324 14.33 -1.36 12.81
N SER A 325 15.25 -0.66 13.50
CA SER A 325 16.52 -0.20 12.91
C SER A 325 17.46 -1.34 12.53
N ASP A 326 17.32 -2.52 13.13
CA ASP A 326 18.11 -3.70 12.80
C ASP A 326 17.56 -4.48 11.60
N TYR A 327 16.35 -4.11 11.13
CA TYR A 327 15.71 -4.73 9.99
C TYR A 327 15.92 -3.96 8.70
N ILE A 328 15.96 -4.69 7.60
CA ILE A 328 15.76 -4.15 6.25
C ILE A 328 14.50 -4.75 5.63
N ARG A 329 13.85 -4.00 4.75
CA ARG A 329 12.77 -4.50 3.90
C ARG A 329 13.28 -4.68 2.48
N VAL A 330 13.16 -5.90 1.97
CA VAL A 330 13.60 -6.30 0.63
C VAL A 330 12.37 -6.56 -0.23
N THR A 331 12.14 -5.74 -1.24
CA THR A 331 11.10 -5.98 -2.24
C THR A 331 11.46 -7.21 -3.07
N ILE A 332 10.47 -8.04 -3.43
CA ILE A 332 10.69 -9.19 -4.29
C ILE A 332 10.78 -8.74 -5.75
N GLY A 333 11.92 -8.96 -6.35
CA GLY A 333 12.21 -8.76 -7.76
C GLY A 333 11.93 -10.02 -8.60
N THR A 334 12.49 -10.07 -9.82
CA THR A 334 12.55 -11.32 -10.61
C THR A 334 13.50 -12.32 -9.96
N ASP A 335 13.44 -13.58 -10.40
CA ASP A 335 14.32 -14.65 -9.90
C ASP A 335 15.81 -14.26 -10.04
N GLU A 336 16.18 -13.62 -11.16
CA GLU A 336 17.56 -13.13 -11.43
C GLU A 336 17.94 -11.99 -10.48
N GLN A 337 17.02 -11.03 -10.23
CA GLN A 337 17.27 -9.93 -9.30
C GLN A 337 17.44 -10.44 -7.87
N MET A 338 16.62 -11.41 -7.46
CA MET A 338 16.73 -12.00 -6.13
C MET A 338 18.00 -12.86 -5.99
N ALA A 339 18.41 -13.59 -7.04
CA ALA A 339 19.67 -14.33 -7.03
C ALA A 339 20.88 -13.39 -6.85
N ALA A 340 20.91 -12.27 -7.58
CA ALA A 340 21.96 -11.25 -7.43
C ALA A 340 21.96 -10.61 -6.02
N CYS A 341 20.78 -10.35 -5.46
CA CYS A 341 20.65 -9.83 -4.09
C CYS A 341 21.20 -10.82 -3.04
N LEU A 342 20.84 -12.09 -3.14
CA LEU A 342 21.31 -13.14 -2.24
C LEU A 342 22.81 -13.37 -2.33
N GLU A 343 23.39 -13.30 -3.54
CA GLU A 343 24.84 -13.39 -3.76
C GLU A 343 25.58 -12.22 -3.10
N ALA A 344 25.07 -11.00 -3.29
CA ALA A 344 25.64 -9.82 -2.64
C ALA A 344 25.57 -9.91 -1.10
N ILE A 345 24.45 -10.39 -0.54
CA ILE A 345 24.31 -10.62 0.91
C ILE A 345 25.34 -11.64 1.39
N ARG A 346 25.51 -12.77 0.68
CA ARG A 346 26.49 -13.79 1.04
C ARG A 346 27.91 -13.20 1.10
N GLY A 347 28.34 -12.48 0.07
CA GLY A 347 29.66 -11.86 0.05
C GLY A 347 29.84 -10.78 1.14
N ILE A 348 28.76 -10.12 1.60
CA ILE A 348 28.82 -9.18 2.74
C ILE A 348 29.03 -9.93 4.07
N LEU A 349 28.41 -11.09 4.25
CA LEU A 349 28.51 -11.87 5.48
C LEU A 349 29.86 -12.62 5.60
N GLU A 350 30.60 -12.80 4.52
CA GLU A 350 31.94 -13.43 4.45
C GLU A 350 33.08 -12.41 4.67
N GLU A 351 32.84 -11.10 4.61
CA GLU A 351 33.77 -10.00 4.95
C GLU A 351 33.98 -9.85 6.46
#